data_6824d2c33a3f3f5d2435fd21d45c5913
#
_entry.id   6824d2c33a3f3f5d2435fd21d45c5913
#
_cell.length_a   1.000
_cell.length_b   1.000
_cell.length_c   1.000
_cell.angle_alpha   90.00
_cell.angle_beta   90.00
_cell.angle_gamma   90.00
#
_symmetry.space_group_name_H-M   'P 1'
#
loop_
_entity.id
_entity.type
_entity.pdbx_description
1 polymer ?
#
loop_
_entity_poly.entity_id
_entity_poly.type
_entity_poly.pdbx_seq_one_letter_code
_entity_poly.pdbx_strand_id
1 'polypeptide(L)'
;SSSCRVNFVMEYGNYGYRDERTGADYHSKRTNMEATMQRRMWHQNDPGVIPNLLITGSGAPTGILVYEGDLLPEPFRGQMIHAEPGRNVVWAFPAKQVGAGYSARIVDIVRSKANRNYRPSDVSVAPDGSLFIADWFDPVDCCHRTINDAGRIFRVAPPKHAYAVSVYDFKTPVGAVKALQSPNLSARYKAWTALIGMQERARPALETMVGDDNPRFRARALWALAAIMNGAPKAIEMALGDESENIRALGLRIARRHRLPVEPVVRRLVRDKSALVRRECAVSLHRLTSAESVQLWTEIAEQYDGKDRWYLEALGIGEKGKETA
;
A
#
# COMPACT_ATOMS: atom_id res chain seq x y z
N SER A 1 9.68 -21.25 -4.46
CA SER A 1 8.41 -21.46 -3.77
C SER A 1 7.25 -21.07 -4.68
N SER A 2 6.24 -21.92 -4.83
CA SER A 2 5.06 -21.64 -5.64
C SER A 2 3.94 -20.86 -4.90
N SER A 3 4.24 -20.36 -3.70
CA SER A 3 3.24 -19.76 -2.81
C SER A 3 3.49 -18.28 -2.51
N CYS A 4 4.35 -17.60 -3.25
CA CYS A 4 4.52 -16.15 -3.12
C CYS A 4 3.22 -15.41 -3.42
N ARG A 5 3.01 -14.33 -2.70
CA ARG A 5 1.75 -13.61 -2.67
C ARG A 5 1.97 -12.11 -2.50
N VAL A 6 0.97 -11.35 -2.87
CA VAL A 6 0.88 -9.91 -2.59
C VAL A 6 -0.18 -9.70 -1.52
N ASN A 7 0.15 -8.93 -0.50
CA ASN A 7 -0.75 -8.59 0.59
C ASN A 7 -1.02 -7.08 0.62
N PHE A 8 -2.24 -6.71 0.99
CA PHE A 8 -2.50 -5.39 1.54
C PHE A 8 -2.15 -5.42 3.02
N VAL A 9 -1.27 -4.52 3.46
CA VAL A 9 -0.83 -4.50 4.86
C VAL A 9 -1.86 -3.76 5.71
N MET A 10 -2.58 -4.52 6.53
CA MET A 10 -3.44 -4.01 7.60
C MET A 10 -2.60 -3.93 8.87
N GLU A 11 -2.59 -2.76 9.52
CA GLU A 11 -1.82 -2.55 10.74
C GLU A 11 -2.22 -3.57 11.82
N TYR A 12 -1.27 -4.12 12.55
CA TYR A 12 -1.42 -5.20 13.53
C TYR A 12 -1.88 -6.56 12.97
N GLY A 13 -2.01 -6.70 11.65
CA GLY A 13 -2.49 -7.93 11.03
C GLY A 13 -1.48 -9.08 11.07
N ASN A 14 -1.97 -10.29 11.22
CA ASN A 14 -1.21 -11.52 11.01
C ASN A 14 -1.28 -11.94 9.55
N TYR A 15 -0.14 -12.26 8.94
CA TYR A 15 -0.04 -12.68 7.53
C TYR A 15 0.34 -14.15 7.39
N GLY A 16 0.13 -14.94 8.44
CA GLY A 16 0.27 -16.39 8.39
C GLY A 16 1.71 -16.89 8.44
N TYR A 17 2.67 -16.08 8.91
CA TYR A 17 4.02 -16.57 9.18
C TYR A 17 4.03 -17.55 10.36
N ARG A 18 3.16 -17.31 11.33
CA ARG A 18 2.83 -18.21 12.41
C ARG A 18 1.33 -18.28 12.63
N ASP A 19 0.84 -19.46 12.99
CA ASP A 19 -0.50 -19.62 13.54
C ASP A 19 -0.49 -19.14 15.00
N GLU A 20 -1.31 -18.14 15.33
CA GLU A 20 -1.39 -17.60 16.70
C GLU A 20 -1.94 -18.62 17.70
N ARG A 21 -2.79 -19.56 17.26
CA ARG A 21 -3.45 -20.53 18.14
C ARG A 21 -2.57 -21.73 18.47
N THR A 22 -1.80 -22.21 17.52
CA THR A 22 -0.99 -23.43 17.66
C THR A 22 0.51 -23.15 17.73
N GLY A 23 0.95 -21.93 17.37
CA GLY A 23 2.35 -21.58 17.23
C GLY A 23 3.05 -22.20 16.02
N ALA A 24 2.32 -22.95 15.18
CA ALA A 24 2.88 -23.59 13.99
C ALA A 24 3.42 -22.57 13.01
N ASP A 25 4.61 -22.84 12.45
CA ASP A 25 5.23 -21.98 11.43
C ASP A 25 4.59 -22.18 10.05
N TYR A 26 4.98 -21.35 9.08
CA TYR A 26 4.42 -21.35 7.73
C TYR A 26 4.66 -22.65 6.92
N HIS A 27 5.60 -23.49 7.34
CA HIS A 27 5.86 -24.79 6.73
C HIS A 27 5.07 -25.94 7.37
N SER A 28 4.56 -25.76 8.56
CA SER A 28 3.90 -26.81 9.32
C SER A 28 2.65 -27.31 8.62
N LYS A 29 2.26 -28.54 8.95
CA LYS A 29 0.99 -29.11 8.46
C LYS A 29 -0.15 -28.17 8.82
N ARG A 30 -1.04 -27.98 7.85
CA ARG A 30 -2.14 -27.03 7.95
C ARG A 30 -3.33 -27.62 8.66
N THR A 31 -3.99 -26.78 9.41
CA THR A 31 -5.34 -27.04 9.93
C THR A 31 -6.40 -26.79 8.87
N ASN A 32 -6.15 -25.90 7.89
CA ASN A 32 -7.09 -25.65 6.81
C ASN A 32 -7.09 -26.78 5.77
N MET A 33 -8.25 -26.99 5.16
CA MET A 33 -8.51 -28.05 4.19
C MET A 33 -8.47 -27.56 2.74
N GLU A 34 -7.73 -26.50 2.48
CA GLU A 34 -7.61 -25.95 1.12
C GLU A 34 -7.08 -26.98 0.11
N ALA A 35 -7.67 -26.99 -1.08
CA ALA A 35 -7.39 -28.00 -2.10
C ALA A 35 -5.94 -27.95 -2.63
N THR A 36 -5.34 -26.77 -2.70
CA THR A 36 -3.99 -26.60 -3.28
C THR A 36 -2.95 -26.32 -2.21
N MET A 37 -1.72 -26.81 -2.42
CA MET A 37 -0.60 -26.56 -1.53
C MET A 37 -0.33 -25.06 -1.38
N GLN A 38 -0.46 -24.28 -2.45
CA GLN A 38 -0.25 -22.82 -2.44
C GLN A 38 -1.19 -22.11 -1.46
N ARG A 39 -2.43 -22.56 -1.36
CA ARG A 39 -3.41 -22.02 -0.40
C ARG A 39 -3.24 -22.57 1.00
N ARG A 40 -2.69 -23.76 1.15
CA ARG A 40 -2.38 -24.33 2.46
C ARG A 40 -1.17 -23.70 3.14
N MET A 41 -0.20 -23.21 2.37
CA MET A 41 0.99 -22.56 2.94
C MET A 41 0.61 -21.19 3.51
N TRP A 42 1.38 -20.72 4.49
CA TRP A 42 1.22 -19.42 5.14
C TRP A 42 -0.10 -19.28 5.92
N HIS A 43 -0.70 -20.38 6.37
CA HIS A 43 -1.97 -20.37 7.10
C HIS A 43 -3.07 -19.51 6.42
N GLN A 44 -3.06 -19.46 5.10
CA GLN A 44 -4.09 -18.72 4.35
C GLN A 44 -5.46 -19.28 4.68
N ASN A 45 -6.43 -18.39 4.86
CA ASN A 45 -7.80 -18.70 5.29
C ASN A 45 -7.96 -19.24 6.72
N ASP A 46 -6.88 -19.39 7.48
CA ASP A 46 -7.01 -19.69 8.91
C ASP A 46 -7.59 -18.46 9.63
N PRO A 47 -8.41 -18.66 10.67
CA PRO A 47 -8.93 -17.57 11.49
C PRO A 47 -7.79 -16.71 12.06
N GLY A 48 -7.93 -15.39 12.03
CA GLY A 48 -6.92 -14.44 12.48
C GLY A 48 -5.83 -14.13 11.46
N VAL A 49 -5.86 -14.73 10.26
CA VAL A 49 -4.93 -14.43 9.17
C VAL A 49 -5.58 -13.52 8.13
N ILE A 50 -4.94 -12.38 7.86
CA ILE A 50 -5.41 -11.43 6.85
C ILE A 50 -5.41 -12.09 5.46
N PRO A 51 -6.51 -12.02 4.70
CA PRO A 51 -6.56 -12.54 3.35
C PRO A 51 -5.49 -11.89 2.46
N ASN A 52 -4.80 -12.68 1.65
CA ASN A 52 -3.90 -12.13 0.64
C ASN A 52 -4.68 -11.50 -0.52
N LEU A 53 -4.08 -10.50 -1.14
CA LEU A 53 -4.65 -9.83 -2.31
C LEU A 53 -4.68 -10.78 -3.52
N LEU A 54 -3.55 -11.46 -3.77
CA LEU A 54 -3.42 -12.51 -4.78
C LEU A 54 -2.21 -13.42 -4.52
N ILE A 55 -2.23 -14.61 -5.10
CA ILE A 55 -1.11 -15.54 -5.12
C ILE A 55 -0.44 -15.42 -6.49
N THR A 56 0.87 -15.12 -6.52
CA THR A 56 1.62 -14.99 -7.77
C THR A 56 2.00 -16.34 -8.38
N GLY A 57 2.05 -17.38 -7.57
CA GLY A 57 2.47 -18.72 -7.99
C GLY A 57 3.97 -18.79 -8.33
N SER A 58 4.76 -17.84 -7.86
CA SER A 58 6.19 -17.76 -8.07
C SER A 58 6.94 -17.67 -6.74
N GLY A 59 8.25 -17.75 -6.77
CA GLY A 59 9.08 -17.86 -5.58
C GLY A 59 10.22 -16.86 -5.45
N ALA A 60 10.27 -15.85 -6.28
CA ALA A 60 11.35 -14.87 -6.30
C ALA A 60 10.83 -13.42 -6.39
N PRO A 61 10.02 -12.98 -5.42
CA PRO A 61 9.55 -11.60 -5.41
C PRO A 61 10.71 -10.64 -5.13
N THR A 62 10.75 -9.55 -5.90
CA THR A 62 11.76 -8.50 -5.80
C THR A 62 11.12 -7.12 -5.73
N GLY A 63 11.63 -6.13 -6.46
CA GLY A 63 11.09 -4.76 -6.41
C GLY A 63 9.61 -4.66 -6.77
N ILE A 64 8.89 -3.88 -6.00
CA ILE A 64 7.48 -3.52 -6.21
C ILE A 64 7.28 -2.03 -6.00
N LEU A 65 6.48 -1.41 -6.84
CA LEU A 65 6.08 -0.02 -6.73
C LEU A 65 4.62 0.18 -7.11
N VAL A 66 4.07 1.37 -6.85
CA VAL A 66 2.84 1.85 -7.48
C VAL A 66 3.21 2.81 -8.60
N TYR A 67 2.78 2.51 -9.82
CA TYR A 67 3.04 3.36 -10.98
C TYR A 67 2.06 4.55 -10.99
N GLU A 68 2.57 5.72 -10.77
CA GLU A 68 1.77 6.95 -10.71
C GLU A 68 2.08 7.92 -11.86
N GLY A 69 2.82 7.45 -12.88
CA GLY A 69 3.02 8.17 -14.14
C GLY A 69 1.85 7.98 -15.11
N ASP A 70 1.90 8.72 -16.21
CA ASP A 70 0.89 8.74 -17.27
C ASP A 70 1.39 8.20 -18.62
N LEU A 71 2.66 7.83 -18.72
CA LEU A 71 3.25 7.33 -19.97
C LEU A 71 2.87 5.90 -20.31
N LEU A 72 2.62 5.05 -19.33
CA LEU A 72 2.12 3.70 -19.59
C LEU A 72 0.63 3.73 -19.93
N PRO A 73 0.13 2.71 -20.66
CA PRO A 73 -1.30 2.56 -20.93
C PRO A 73 -2.17 2.63 -19.67
N GLU A 74 -3.41 3.09 -19.83
CA GLU A 74 -4.36 3.32 -18.75
C GLU A 74 -4.48 2.14 -17.75
N PRO A 75 -4.56 0.86 -18.17
CA PRO A 75 -4.69 -0.26 -17.23
C PRO A 75 -3.55 -0.40 -16.22
N PHE A 76 -2.42 0.27 -16.44
CA PHE A 76 -1.25 0.23 -15.55
C PHE A 76 -1.15 1.46 -14.64
N ARG A 77 -1.86 2.54 -14.98
CA ARG A 77 -1.80 3.79 -14.21
C ARG A 77 -2.41 3.60 -12.81
N GLY A 78 -1.64 3.99 -11.82
CA GLY A 78 -2.05 3.83 -10.43
C GLY A 78 -2.01 2.41 -9.90
N GLN A 79 -1.46 1.46 -10.64
CA GLN A 79 -1.41 0.07 -10.24
C GLN A 79 -0.03 -0.32 -9.69
N MET A 80 -0.03 -1.36 -8.88
CA MET A 80 1.22 -1.98 -8.44
C MET A 80 1.94 -2.63 -9.62
N ILE A 81 3.24 -2.40 -9.72
CA ILE A 81 4.14 -3.06 -10.67
C ILE A 81 5.20 -3.80 -9.89
N HIS A 82 5.49 -5.02 -10.30
CA HIS A 82 6.36 -5.94 -9.59
C HIS A 82 7.31 -6.66 -10.56
N ALA A 83 8.60 -6.68 -10.23
CA ALA A 83 9.59 -7.47 -10.91
C ALA A 83 9.59 -8.91 -10.39
N GLU A 84 9.55 -9.89 -11.29
CA GLU A 84 9.54 -11.31 -10.95
C GLU A 84 10.59 -12.07 -11.77
N PRO A 85 11.81 -12.22 -11.22
CA PRO A 85 12.93 -12.85 -11.92
C PRO A 85 12.71 -14.34 -12.20
N GLY A 86 12.02 -15.06 -11.31
CA GLY A 86 11.75 -16.49 -11.46
C GLY A 86 10.85 -16.82 -12.65
N ARG A 87 10.05 -15.86 -13.11
CA ARG A 87 9.14 -15.98 -14.27
C ARG A 87 9.56 -15.15 -15.46
N ASN A 88 10.71 -14.47 -15.40
CA ASN A 88 11.24 -13.62 -16.47
C ASN A 88 10.23 -12.53 -16.91
N VAL A 89 9.58 -11.86 -15.96
CA VAL A 89 8.46 -10.95 -16.24
C VAL A 89 8.43 -9.79 -15.27
N VAL A 90 7.92 -8.67 -15.75
CA VAL A 90 7.42 -7.58 -14.92
C VAL A 90 5.89 -7.59 -15.03
N TRP A 91 5.24 -7.71 -13.90
CA TRP A 91 3.78 -7.74 -13.77
C TRP A 91 3.20 -6.41 -13.30
N ALA A 92 1.98 -6.12 -13.72
CA ALA A 92 1.09 -5.22 -13.03
C ALA A 92 0.01 -6.01 -12.28
N PHE A 93 -0.44 -5.44 -11.16
CA PHE A 93 -1.55 -5.98 -10.38
C PHE A 93 -2.70 -4.96 -10.32
N PRO A 94 -3.50 -4.81 -11.41
CA PRO A 94 -4.68 -3.97 -11.37
C PRO A 94 -5.61 -4.42 -10.24
N ALA A 95 -5.73 -3.54 -9.25
CA ALA A 95 -6.52 -3.77 -8.05
C ALA A 95 -7.77 -2.91 -8.05
N LYS A 96 -8.83 -3.44 -7.47
CA LYS A 96 -10.07 -2.71 -7.17
C LYS A 96 -10.50 -3.00 -5.74
N GLN A 97 -11.15 -2.05 -5.13
CA GLN A 97 -11.77 -2.23 -3.83
C GLN A 97 -13.00 -3.13 -3.93
N VAL A 98 -13.16 -4.03 -2.96
CA VAL A 98 -14.33 -4.88 -2.79
C VAL A 98 -14.65 -4.96 -1.31
N GLY A 99 -15.77 -4.42 -0.89
CA GLY A 99 -16.12 -4.33 0.53
C GLY A 99 -15.06 -3.60 1.34
N ALA A 100 -14.61 -4.21 2.42
CA ALA A 100 -13.53 -3.70 3.27
C ALA A 100 -12.13 -4.07 2.75
N GLY A 101 -12.01 -4.85 1.69
CA GLY A 101 -10.75 -5.33 1.13
C GLY A 101 -10.55 -4.97 -0.32
N TYR A 102 -9.75 -5.78 -0.99
CA TYR A 102 -9.38 -5.56 -2.38
C TYR A 102 -9.34 -6.89 -3.14
N SER A 103 -9.52 -6.81 -4.45
CA SER A 103 -9.20 -7.87 -5.40
C SER A 103 -8.22 -7.36 -6.44
N ALA A 104 -7.38 -8.24 -6.98
CA ALA A 104 -6.44 -7.88 -8.03
C ALA A 104 -6.32 -9.02 -9.05
N ARG A 105 -5.77 -8.70 -10.22
CA ARG A 105 -5.41 -9.67 -11.27
C ARG A 105 -3.97 -9.45 -11.70
N ILE A 106 -3.38 -10.46 -12.32
CA ILE A 106 -2.01 -10.39 -12.85
C ILE A 106 -2.08 -10.03 -14.33
N VAL A 107 -1.30 -9.03 -14.75
CA VAL A 107 -1.15 -8.60 -16.14
C VAL A 107 0.33 -8.43 -16.47
N ASP A 108 0.78 -8.99 -17.58
CA ASP A 108 2.15 -8.80 -18.05
C ASP A 108 2.36 -7.37 -18.58
N ILE A 109 3.44 -6.73 -18.14
CA ILE A 109 3.95 -5.49 -18.75
C ILE A 109 5.08 -5.82 -19.72
N VAL A 110 6.10 -6.52 -19.23
CA VAL A 110 7.26 -6.94 -20.00
C VAL A 110 7.54 -8.38 -19.65
N ARG A 111 7.55 -9.26 -20.65
CA ARG A 111 7.89 -10.67 -20.47
C ARG A 111 8.91 -11.09 -21.52
N SER A 112 9.97 -11.76 -21.09
CA SER A 112 10.87 -12.44 -22.00
C SER A 112 10.40 -13.87 -22.23
N LYS A 113 10.10 -14.21 -23.49
CA LYS A 113 9.75 -15.58 -23.91
C LYS A 113 10.97 -16.37 -24.39
N ALA A 114 11.90 -15.69 -25.06
CA ALA A 114 13.06 -16.30 -25.70
C ALA A 114 14.30 -16.30 -24.80
N ASN A 115 14.52 -15.25 -24.05
CA ASN A 115 15.70 -15.09 -23.20
C ASN A 115 15.38 -15.46 -21.74
N ARG A 116 15.75 -16.67 -21.35
CA ARG A 116 15.58 -17.15 -19.97
C ARG A 116 16.52 -16.50 -18.98
N ASN A 117 17.54 -15.79 -19.44
CA ASN A 117 18.51 -15.08 -18.61
C ASN A 117 18.01 -13.70 -18.19
N TYR A 118 16.87 -13.23 -18.73
CA TYR A 118 16.21 -12.02 -18.26
C TYR A 118 15.69 -12.25 -16.84
N ARG A 119 16.25 -11.51 -15.88
CA ARG A 119 15.92 -11.63 -14.45
C ARG A 119 15.61 -10.23 -13.88
N PRO A 120 14.41 -9.70 -14.12
CA PRO A 120 14.07 -8.38 -13.60
C PRO A 120 14.09 -8.40 -12.07
N SER A 121 14.97 -7.59 -11.48
CA SER A 121 15.24 -7.57 -10.05
C SER A 121 14.70 -6.34 -9.34
N ASP A 122 14.43 -5.26 -10.08
CA ASP A 122 13.81 -4.06 -9.52
C ASP A 122 13.10 -3.25 -10.59
N VAL A 123 12.17 -2.42 -10.15
CA VAL A 123 11.41 -1.48 -10.97
C VAL A 123 11.36 -0.12 -10.30
N SER A 124 11.52 0.96 -11.06
CA SER A 124 11.37 2.32 -10.54
C SER A 124 10.76 3.25 -11.57
N VAL A 125 10.04 4.28 -11.11
CA VAL A 125 9.48 5.32 -11.97
C VAL A 125 10.51 6.43 -12.13
N ALA A 126 10.93 6.69 -13.36
CA ALA A 126 11.85 7.75 -13.70
C ALA A 126 11.23 9.15 -13.53
N PRO A 127 12.03 10.23 -13.47
CA PRO A 127 11.52 11.60 -13.35
C PRO A 127 10.54 12.03 -14.44
N ASP A 128 10.65 11.47 -15.64
CA ASP A 128 9.74 11.74 -16.76
C ASP A 128 8.49 10.84 -16.76
N GLY A 129 8.33 9.97 -15.78
CA GLY A 129 7.23 9.01 -15.69
C GLY A 129 7.45 7.70 -16.46
N SER A 130 8.57 7.51 -17.16
CA SER A 130 8.91 6.21 -17.73
C SER A 130 9.25 5.19 -16.64
N LEU A 131 9.16 3.89 -16.96
CA LEU A 131 9.52 2.82 -16.04
C LEU A 131 10.94 2.35 -16.33
N PHE A 132 11.79 2.30 -15.32
CA PHE A 132 13.08 1.62 -15.38
C PHE A 132 12.98 0.24 -14.74
N ILE A 133 13.61 -0.75 -15.40
CA ILE A 133 13.67 -2.14 -14.96
C ILE A 133 15.13 -2.53 -14.89
N ALA A 134 15.60 -2.90 -13.71
CA ALA A 134 16.91 -3.51 -13.55
C ALA A 134 16.82 -5.00 -13.90
N ASP A 135 17.72 -5.47 -14.74
CA ASP A 135 17.86 -6.87 -15.13
C ASP A 135 19.20 -7.40 -14.63
N TRP A 136 19.14 -8.31 -13.73
CA TRP A 136 20.32 -8.96 -13.18
C TRP A 136 21.04 -9.87 -14.20
N PHE A 137 20.34 -10.41 -15.19
CA PHE A 137 20.85 -11.31 -16.23
C PHE A 137 21.59 -12.52 -15.66
N ASP A 138 20.86 -13.49 -15.15
CA ASP A 138 21.43 -14.71 -14.61
C ASP A 138 21.17 -15.90 -15.52
N PRO A 139 22.21 -16.49 -16.14
CA PRO A 139 22.08 -17.65 -17.00
C PRO A 139 21.84 -18.96 -16.23
N VAL A 140 22.09 -18.97 -14.91
CA VAL A 140 21.94 -20.13 -14.06
C VAL A 140 21.14 -19.75 -12.81
N ASP A 141 20.31 -20.63 -12.35
CA ASP A 141 19.33 -20.44 -11.28
C ASP A 141 19.93 -19.84 -9.99
N CYS A 142 19.55 -18.63 -9.72
CA CYS A 142 19.65 -17.75 -8.56
C CYS A 142 20.85 -17.77 -7.60
N CYS A 143 21.87 -18.61 -7.71
CA CYS A 143 22.92 -18.72 -6.69
C CYS A 143 24.34 -18.90 -7.20
N HIS A 144 24.59 -18.74 -8.49
CA HIS A 144 25.90 -19.03 -9.06
C HIS A 144 26.75 -17.78 -9.34
N ARG A 145 27.96 -17.82 -8.83
CA ARG A 145 29.02 -16.81 -8.87
C ARG A 145 29.63 -16.54 -10.26
N THR A 146 28.87 -16.63 -11.33
CA THR A 146 29.39 -16.12 -12.60
C THR A 146 29.31 -14.60 -12.56
N ILE A 147 30.44 -13.98 -12.24
CA ILE A 147 30.63 -12.55 -12.49
C ILE A 147 30.54 -12.40 -14.01
N ASN A 148 29.40 -11.90 -14.47
CA ASN A 148 29.25 -11.45 -15.83
C ASN A 148 28.81 -9.98 -15.78
N ASP A 149 29.30 -9.21 -16.71
CA ASP A 149 28.97 -7.80 -16.93
C ASP A 149 27.76 -7.61 -17.85
N ALA A 150 26.92 -8.63 -17.94
CA ALA A 150 25.76 -8.66 -18.85
C ALA A 150 24.47 -8.08 -18.22
N GLY A 151 24.53 -7.58 -17.00
CA GLY A 151 23.42 -6.87 -16.35
C GLY A 151 22.96 -5.65 -17.18
N ARG A 152 21.65 -5.37 -17.19
CA ARG A 152 21.05 -4.33 -18.02
C ARG A 152 20.05 -3.50 -17.25
N ILE A 153 19.85 -2.28 -17.71
CA ILE A 153 18.74 -1.43 -17.29
C ILE A 153 17.89 -1.13 -18.52
N PHE A 154 16.64 -1.51 -18.47
CA PHE A 154 15.67 -1.19 -19.50
C PHE A 154 14.83 0.02 -19.12
N ARG A 155 14.53 0.84 -20.13
CA ARG A 155 13.55 1.91 -20.01
C ARG A 155 12.31 1.54 -20.83
N VAL A 156 11.14 1.58 -20.20
CA VAL A 156 9.84 1.38 -20.83
C VAL A 156 9.13 2.72 -20.92
N ALA A 157 8.84 3.15 -22.13
CA ALA A 157 8.15 4.38 -22.45
C ALA A 157 7.45 4.23 -23.82
N PRO A 158 6.53 5.14 -24.20
CA PRO A 158 5.98 5.17 -25.55
C PRO A 158 7.06 5.29 -26.62
N PRO A 159 6.84 4.74 -27.82
CA PRO A 159 7.81 4.87 -28.93
C PRO A 159 8.18 6.34 -29.17
N LYS A 160 9.46 6.60 -29.38
CA LYS A 160 10.03 7.96 -29.63
C LYS A 160 9.86 8.96 -28.48
N HIS A 161 9.40 8.55 -27.31
CA HIS A 161 9.34 9.46 -26.15
C HIS A 161 10.77 9.80 -25.69
N ALA A 162 11.11 11.08 -25.79
CA ALA A 162 12.40 11.58 -25.32
C ALA A 162 12.45 11.61 -23.78
N TYR A 163 13.57 11.16 -23.22
CA TYR A 163 13.77 11.23 -21.77
C TYR A 163 13.99 12.69 -21.35
N ALA A 164 13.25 13.14 -20.34
CA ALA A 164 13.38 14.46 -19.78
C ALA A 164 13.32 14.40 -18.25
N VAL A 165 14.11 15.25 -17.59
CA VAL A 165 14.10 15.37 -16.14
C VAL A 165 13.42 16.68 -15.76
N SER A 166 12.34 16.59 -15.01
CA SER A 166 11.64 17.76 -14.48
C SER A 166 12.52 18.48 -13.45
N VAL A 167 12.63 19.79 -13.59
CA VAL A 167 13.31 20.66 -12.62
C VAL A 167 12.28 21.26 -11.67
N TYR A 168 12.55 21.14 -10.37
CA TYR A 168 11.67 21.64 -9.31
C TYR A 168 12.41 22.66 -8.43
N ASP A 169 11.69 23.70 -8.02
CA ASP A 169 12.19 24.64 -7.01
C ASP A 169 11.79 24.16 -5.60
N PHE A 170 12.73 23.51 -4.92
CA PHE A 170 12.54 23.04 -3.55
C PHE A 170 12.70 24.13 -2.48
N LYS A 171 13.02 25.39 -2.86
CA LYS A 171 13.21 26.50 -1.92
C LYS A 171 11.90 27.24 -1.63
N THR A 172 10.90 27.06 -2.48
CA THR A 172 9.58 27.68 -2.32
C THR A 172 8.49 26.64 -2.03
N PRO A 173 7.46 26.97 -1.23
CA PRO A 173 6.33 26.06 -0.97
C PRO A 173 5.64 25.58 -2.24
N VAL A 174 5.40 26.49 -3.19
CA VAL A 174 4.72 26.18 -4.46
C VAL A 174 5.54 25.23 -5.32
N GLY A 175 6.84 25.46 -5.45
CA GLY A 175 7.73 24.60 -6.21
C GLY A 175 7.89 23.21 -5.56
N ALA A 176 7.96 23.14 -4.24
CA ALA A 176 8.03 21.89 -3.50
C ALA A 176 6.68 21.10 -3.60
N VAL A 177 5.53 21.77 -3.52
CA VAL A 177 4.22 21.14 -3.75
C VAL A 177 4.11 20.56 -5.16
N LYS A 178 4.58 21.28 -6.19
CA LYS A 178 4.65 20.76 -7.55
C LYS A 178 5.53 19.51 -7.64
N ALA A 179 6.66 19.48 -6.94
CA ALA A 179 7.52 18.28 -6.87
C ALA A 179 6.86 17.12 -6.10
N LEU A 180 6.01 17.41 -5.12
CA LEU A 180 5.26 16.41 -4.38
C LEU A 180 4.23 15.68 -5.27
N GLN A 181 3.81 16.28 -6.38
CA GLN A 181 2.95 15.67 -7.39
C GLN A 181 3.71 14.75 -8.37
N SER A 182 5.04 14.78 -8.37
CA SER A 182 5.85 13.97 -9.28
C SER A 182 5.53 12.48 -9.20
N PRO A 183 5.54 11.72 -10.32
CA PRO A 183 5.48 10.27 -10.28
C PRO A 183 6.75 9.64 -9.69
N ASN A 184 7.87 10.35 -9.69
CA ASN A 184 9.16 9.86 -9.19
C ASN A 184 9.25 9.97 -7.66
N LEU A 185 9.56 8.84 -7.00
CA LEU A 185 9.62 8.77 -5.54
C LEU A 185 10.74 9.66 -4.95
N SER A 186 11.88 9.77 -5.62
CA SER A 186 12.98 10.61 -5.13
C SER A 186 12.65 12.10 -5.18
N ALA A 187 11.94 12.55 -6.22
CA ALA A 187 11.43 13.91 -6.29
C ALA A 187 10.43 14.20 -5.17
N ARG A 188 9.51 13.28 -4.91
CA ARG A 188 8.56 13.39 -3.80
C ARG A 188 9.24 13.42 -2.43
N TYR A 189 10.26 12.60 -2.23
CA TYR A 189 11.02 12.59 -0.97
C TYR A 189 11.71 13.93 -0.72
N LYS A 190 12.35 14.51 -1.74
CA LYS A 190 12.96 15.85 -1.64
C LYS A 190 11.91 16.92 -1.35
N ALA A 191 10.75 16.84 -2.02
CA ALA A 191 9.64 17.75 -1.79
C ALA A 191 9.11 17.67 -0.36
N TRP A 192 8.88 16.45 0.13
CA TRP A 192 8.46 16.20 1.51
C TRP A 192 9.42 16.81 2.52
N THR A 193 10.72 16.53 2.37
CA THR A 193 11.76 17.07 3.26
C THR A 193 11.78 18.60 3.25
N ALA A 194 11.68 19.21 2.05
CA ALA A 194 11.66 20.65 1.91
C ALA A 194 10.44 21.28 2.58
N LEU A 195 9.24 20.74 2.34
CA LEU A 195 7.98 21.24 2.91
C LEU A 195 7.96 21.14 4.43
N ILE A 196 8.42 20.02 4.99
CA ILE A 196 8.56 19.89 6.45
C ILE A 196 9.57 20.89 7.01
N GLY A 197 10.69 21.11 6.34
CA GLY A 197 11.67 22.12 6.76
C GLY A 197 11.12 23.56 6.72
N MET A 198 10.16 23.84 5.86
CA MET A 198 9.50 25.16 5.76
C MET A 198 8.46 25.41 6.85
N GLN A 199 7.95 24.36 7.51
CA GLN A 199 6.95 24.46 8.59
C GLN A 199 5.73 25.29 8.18
N GLU A 200 5.33 26.28 8.97
CA GLU A 200 4.16 27.15 8.72
C GLU A 200 4.16 27.83 7.35
N ARG A 201 5.34 28.08 6.77
CA ARG A 201 5.44 28.68 5.43
C ARG A 201 4.87 27.76 4.34
N ALA A 202 4.90 26.44 4.54
CA ALA A 202 4.35 25.47 3.60
C ALA A 202 2.82 25.32 3.70
N ARG A 203 2.23 25.69 4.84
CA ARG A 203 0.81 25.45 5.14
C ARG A 203 -0.15 25.94 4.04
N PRO A 204 -0.10 27.19 3.55
CA PRO A 204 -1.06 27.64 2.55
C PRO A 204 -1.00 26.84 1.24
N ALA A 205 0.20 26.48 0.79
CA ALA A 205 0.39 25.70 -0.44
C ALA A 205 -0.10 24.26 -0.27
N LEU A 206 0.10 23.65 0.90
CA LEU A 206 -0.41 22.32 1.23
C LEU A 206 -1.94 22.31 1.33
N GLU A 207 -2.54 23.29 1.99
CA GLU A 207 -4.00 23.42 2.09
C GLU A 207 -4.65 23.60 0.69
N THR A 208 -4.01 24.35 -0.19
CA THR A 208 -4.43 24.45 -1.60
C THR A 208 -4.40 23.08 -2.29
N MET A 209 -3.32 22.31 -2.12
CA MET A 209 -3.19 20.97 -2.72
C MET A 209 -4.18 19.96 -2.13
N VAL A 210 -4.68 20.14 -0.91
CA VAL A 210 -5.77 19.29 -0.36
C VAL A 210 -7.05 19.43 -1.18
N GLY A 211 -7.26 20.52 -1.91
CA GLY A 211 -8.39 20.71 -2.83
C GLY A 211 -8.17 20.14 -4.24
N ASP A 212 -7.09 19.39 -4.51
CA ASP A 212 -6.80 18.83 -5.84
C ASP A 212 -7.81 17.72 -6.20
N ASP A 213 -8.18 17.62 -7.49
CA ASP A 213 -9.07 16.58 -7.99
C ASP A 213 -8.50 15.16 -7.79
N ASN A 214 -7.19 15.02 -7.82
CA ASN A 214 -6.51 13.74 -7.66
C ASN A 214 -6.40 13.35 -6.17
N PRO A 215 -7.11 12.31 -5.69
CA PRO A 215 -7.10 11.91 -4.28
C PRO A 215 -5.71 11.51 -3.77
N ARG A 216 -4.79 11.08 -4.63
CA ARG A 216 -3.40 10.81 -4.22
C ARG A 216 -2.65 12.09 -3.89
N PHE A 217 -2.92 13.16 -4.62
CA PHE A 217 -2.32 14.46 -4.33
C PHE A 217 -2.89 15.02 -3.04
N ARG A 218 -4.21 14.93 -2.83
CA ARG A 218 -4.84 15.27 -1.55
C ARG A 218 -4.21 14.50 -0.37
N ALA A 219 -4.02 13.17 -0.54
CA ALA A 219 -3.40 12.34 0.49
C ALA A 219 -1.97 12.77 0.83
N ARG A 220 -1.16 13.09 -0.17
CA ARG A 220 0.22 13.59 0.04
C ARG A 220 0.24 14.93 0.74
N ALA A 221 -0.66 15.83 0.37
CA ALA A 221 -0.80 17.12 1.02
C ALA A 221 -1.20 16.97 2.49
N LEU A 222 -2.18 16.13 2.80
CA LEU A 222 -2.63 15.84 4.16
C LEU A 222 -1.53 15.23 5.03
N TRP A 223 -0.75 14.27 4.50
CA TRP A 223 0.39 13.74 5.21
C TRP A 223 1.46 14.80 5.50
N ALA A 224 1.79 15.65 4.50
CA ALA A 224 2.76 16.72 4.70
C ALA A 224 2.24 17.78 5.67
N LEU A 225 0.96 18.16 5.56
CA LEU A 225 0.29 19.08 6.50
C LEU A 225 0.32 18.54 7.93
N ALA A 226 0.05 17.26 8.12
CA ALA A 226 0.10 16.63 9.43
C ALA A 226 1.52 16.62 10.05
N ALA A 227 2.55 16.59 9.22
CA ALA A 227 3.95 16.53 9.66
C ALA A 227 4.54 17.90 10.03
N ILE A 228 3.93 19.02 9.65
CA ILE A 228 4.35 20.35 10.10
C ILE A 228 3.77 20.65 11.50
N MET A 229 4.39 21.60 12.21
CA MET A 229 3.99 21.93 13.58
C MET A 229 2.50 22.26 13.68
N ASN A 230 1.81 21.66 14.65
CA ASN A 230 0.37 21.79 14.87
C ASN A 230 -0.53 21.47 13.66
N GLY A 231 -0.02 20.77 12.65
CA GLY A 231 -0.76 20.48 11.40
C GLY A 231 -1.70 19.28 11.50
N ALA A 232 -1.41 18.30 12.36
CA ALA A 232 -2.15 17.05 12.40
C ALA A 232 -3.65 17.19 12.71
N PRO A 233 -4.11 18.00 13.70
CA PRO A 233 -5.53 18.18 13.94
C PRO A 233 -6.27 18.76 12.72
N LYS A 234 -5.69 19.75 12.07
CA LYS A 234 -6.26 20.36 10.84
C LYS A 234 -6.33 19.36 9.68
N ALA A 235 -5.26 18.58 9.49
CA ALA A 235 -5.24 17.55 8.45
C ALA A 235 -6.30 16.48 8.69
N ILE A 236 -6.55 16.07 9.95
CA ILE A 236 -7.61 15.14 10.30
C ILE A 236 -8.97 15.73 9.93
N GLU A 237 -9.26 16.96 10.36
CA GLU A 237 -10.55 17.61 10.06
C GLU A 237 -10.82 17.67 8.55
N MET A 238 -9.82 18.06 7.76
CA MET A 238 -9.95 18.09 6.31
C MET A 238 -10.17 16.69 5.72
N ALA A 239 -9.47 15.68 6.24
CA ALA A 239 -9.59 14.30 5.76
C ALA A 239 -10.99 13.72 6.04
N LEU A 240 -11.58 13.98 7.20
CA LEU A 240 -12.88 13.44 7.58
C LEU A 240 -14.03 13.95 6.74
N GLY A 241 -13.90 15.15 6.15
CA GLY A 241 -14.89 15.74 5.26
C GLY A 241 -14.74 15.37 3.77
N ASP A 242 -13.74 14.57 3.42
CA ASP A 242 -13.45 14.24 2.01
C ASP A 242 -14.47 13.25 1.41
N GLU A 243 -14.78 13.42 0.15
CA GLU A 243 -15.64 12.52 -0.62
C GLU A 243 -15.05 11.10 -0.76
N SER A 244 -13.71 11.01 -0.84
CA SER A 244 -12.97 9.76 -0.98
C SER A 244 -12.90 9.01 0.35
N GLU A 245 -13.41 7.79 0.38
CA GLU A 245 -13.29 6.89 1.53
C GLU A 245 -11.83 6.63 1.93
N ASN A 246 -10.91 6.60 0.97
CA ASN A 246 -9.48 6.43 1.25
C ASN A 246 -8.90 7.63 1.99
N ILE A 247 -9.39 8.83 1.70
CA ILE A 247 -8.97 10.05 2.41
C ILE A 247 -9.59 10.10 3.81
N ARG A 248 -10.87 9.72 3.96
CA ARG A 248 -11.46 9.64 5.31
C ARG A 248 -10.74 8.62 6.20
N ALA A 249 -10.40 7.45 5.66
CA ALA A 249 -9.57 6.45 6.35
C ALA A 249 -8.16 6.97 6.69
N LEU A 250 -7.60 7.85 5.84
CA LEU A 250 -6.32 8.51 6.09
C LEU A 250 -6.37 9.37 7.37
N GLY A 251 -7.48 10.02 7.68
CA GLY A 251 -7.66 10.78 8.93
C GLY A 251 -7.39 9.94 10.18
N LEU A 252 -7.89 8.69 10.21
CA LEU A 252 -7.62 7.73 11.30
C LEU A 252 -6.13 7.37 11.38
N ARG A 253 -5.47 7.16 10.24
CA ARG A 253 -4.04 6.84 10.18
C ARG A 253 -3.18 8.00 10.66
N ILE A 254 -3.55 9.23 10.31
CA ILE A 254 -2.89 10.45 10.81
C ILE A 254 -3.01 10.51 12.32
N ALA A 255 -4.22 10.30 12.88
CA ALA A 255 -4.43 10.32 14.33
C ALA A 255 -3.52 9.31 15.04
N ARG A 256 -3.49 8.05 14.60
CA ARG A 256 -2.59 7.02 15.15
C ARG A 256 -1.11 7.39 15.02
N ARG A 257 -0.69 7.82 13.84
CA ARG A 257 0.71 8.18 13.58
C ARG A 257 1.22 9.31 14.47
N HIS A 258 0.36 10.27 14.76
CA HIS A 258 0.67 11.42 15.62
C HIS A 258 0.30 11.20 17.09
N ARG A 259 -0.13 9.97 17.45
CA ARG A 259 -0.52 9.60 18.83
C ARG A 259 -1.60 10.51 19.41
N LEU A 260 -2.52 10.95 18.57
CA LEU A 260 -3.69 11.72 18.99
C LEU A 260 -4.80 10.76 19.43
N PRO A 261 -5.73 11.20 20.30
CA PRO A 261 -6.89 10.38 20.67
C PRO A 261 -7.67 9.96 19.42
N VAL A 262 -7.90 8.65 19.26
CA VAL A 262 -8.57 8.12 18.07
C VAL A 262 -10.07 7.95 18.25
N GLU A 263 -10.58 7.79 19.49
CA GLU A 263 -12.00 7.61 19.75
C GLU A 263 -12.87 8.76 19.21
N PRO A 264 -12.49 10.06 19.34
CA PRO A 264 -13.26 11.14 18.73
C PRO A 264 -13.34 11.03 17.20
N VAL A 265 -12.28 10.54 16.55
CA VAL A 265 -12.24 10.36 15.10
C VAL A 265 -13.08 9.16 14.70
N VAL A 266 -12.95 8.04 15.41
CA VAL A 266 -13.76 6.82 15.19
C VAL A 266 -15.26 7.13 15.37
N ARG A 267 -15.65 7.86 16.41
CA ARG A 267 -17.06 8.23 16.66
C ARG A 267 -17.69 8.93 15.45
N ARG A 268 -16.94 9.73 14.71
CA ARG A 268 -17.43 10.41 13.51
C ARG A 268 -17.56 9.48 12.30
N LEU A 269 -16.82 8.38 12.27
CA LEU A 269 -16.70 7.47 11.13
C LEU A 269 -17.28 6.08 11.40
N VAL A 270 -17.70 5.78 12.62
CA VAL A 270 -18.17 4.44 13.03
C VAL A 270 -19.32 3.92 12.16
N ARG A 271 -20.15 4.82 11.61
CA ARG A 271 -21.26 4.51 10.68
C ARG A 271 -20.99 5.01 9.26
N ASP A 272 -19.73 5.17 8.87
CA ASP A 272 -19.41 5.56 7.50
C ASP A 272 -20.00 4.56 6.50
N LYS A 273 -20.49 5.06 5.38
CA LYS A 273 -21.06 4.23 4.30
C LYS A 273 -20.07 3.20 3.74
N SER A 274 -18.77 3.49 3.82
CA SER A 274 -17.71 2.62 3.30
C SER A 274 -17.29 1.57 4.33
N ALA A 275 -17.37 0.31 3.97
CA ALA A 275 -16.85 -0.80 4.78
C ALA A 275 -15.32 -0.68 5.00
N LEU A 276 -14.59 -0.09 4.04
CA LEU A 276 -13.16 0.20 4.19
C LEU A 276 -12.89 1.19 5.33
N VAL A 277 -13.70 2.25 5.44
CA VAL A 277 -13.55 3.23 6.53
C VAL A 277 -13.89 2.60 7.88
N ARG A 278 -14.98 1.84 7.95
CA ARG A 278 -15.35 1.12 9.19
C ARG A 278 -14.29 0.08 9.60
N ARG A 279 -13.69 -0.64 8.63
CA ARG A 279 -12.53 -1.49 8.88
C ARG A 279 -11.38 -0.71 9.53
N GLU A 280 -11.05 0.47 9.00
CA GLU A 280 -9.98 1.31 9.53
C GLU A 280 -10.32 1.84 10.94
N CYS A 281 -11.62 2.07 11.23
CA CYS A 281 -12.10 2.38 12.59
C CYS A 281 -11.81 1.21 13.54
N ALA A 282 -12.16 -0.02 13.17
CA ALA A 282 -11.90 -1.22 13.97
C ALA A 282 -10.41 -1.37 14.29
N VAL A 283 -9.55 -1.28 13.29
CA VAL A 283 -8.08 -1.34 13.46
C VAL A 283 -7.58 -0.24 14.40
N SER A 284 -8.20 0.95 14.35
CA SER A 284 -7.78 2.09 15.20
C SER A 284 -8.09 1.89 16.68
N LEU A 285 -9.02 1.00 17.02
CA LEU A 285 -9.40 0.67 18.39
C LEU A 285 -8.53 -0.43 19.02
N HIS A 286 -7.49 -0.91 18.32
CA HIS A 286 -6.57 -1.93 18.82
C HIS A 286 -5.99 -1.57 20.18
N ARG A 287 -6.14 -2.46 21.17
CA ARG A 287 -5.67 -2.31 22.56
C ARG A 287 -6.22 -1.10 23.35
N LEU A 288 -7.26 -0.44 22.86
CA LEU A 288 -7.98 0.53 23.66
C LEU A 288 -9.07 -0.18 24.48
N THR A 289 -9.10 0.12 25.79
CA THR A 289 -9.94 -0.59 26.77
C THR A 289 -10.98 0.31 27.46
N SER A 290 -11.12 1.56 27.02
CA SER A 290 -12.13 2.47 27.55
C SER A 290 -13.54 1.97 27.25
N ALA A 291 -14.51 2.27 28.11
CA ALA A 291 -15.92 1.94 27.85
C ALA A 291 -16.40 2.49 26.51
N GLU A 292 -15.93 3.67 26.12
CA GLU A 292 -16.21 4.23 24.81
C GLU A 292 -15.63 3.40 23.68
N SER A 293 -14.37 2.94 23.79
CA SER A 293 -13.76 2.12 22.75
C SER A 293 -14.45 0.77 22.58
N VAL A 294 -14.98 0.19 23.65
CA VAL A 294 -15.82 -1.03 23.63
C VAL A 294 -17.13 -0.76 22.89
N GLN A 295 -17.83 0.32 23.25
CA GLN A 295 -19.08 0.70 22.58
C GLN A 295 -18.87 0.94 21.08
N LEU A 296 -17.86 1.70 20.70
CA LEU A 296 -17.54 1.99 19.29
C LEU A 296 -17.19 0.72 18.52
N TRP A 297 -16.44 -0.20 19.14
CA TRP A 297 -16.12 -1.48 18.52
C TRP A 297 -17.40 -2.31 18.30
N THR A 298 -18.29 -2.36 19.28
CA THR A 298 -19.59 -3.05 19.19
C THR A 298 -20.41 -2.49 18.03
N GLU A 299 -20.52 -1.16 17.91
CA GLU A 299 -21.24 -0.54 16.80
C GLU A 299 -20.64 -0.89 15.43
N ILE A 300 -19.30 -1.05 15.33
CA ILE A 300 -18.66 -1.51 14.10
C ILE A 300 -18.98 -2.98 13.84
N ALA A 301 -18.94 -3.83 14.87
CA ALA A 301 -19.18 -5.27 14.76
C ALA A 301 -20.61 -5.58 14.31
N GLU A 302 -21.61 -4.83 14.80
CA GLU A 302 -23.03 -4.98 14.40
C GLU A 302 -23.26 -4.72 12.90
N GLN A 303 -22.35 -4.05 12.22
CA GLN A 303 -22.43 -3.75 10.78
C GLN A 303 -21.72 -4.80 9.91
N TYR A 304 -21.23 -5.90 10.50
CA TYR A 304 -20.62 -6.99 9.75
C TYR A 304 -21.67 -7.78 8.96
N ASP A 305 -21.43 -7.99 7.70
CA ASP A 305 -22.35 -8.67 6.77
C ASP A 305 -22.30 -10.21 6.82
N GLY A 306 -21.46 -10.76 7.70
CA GLY A 306 -21.24 -12.22 7.81
C GLY A 306 -20.37 -12.83 6.73
N LYS A 307 -19.80 -12.06 5.80
CA LYS A 307 -19.09 -12.58 4.60
C LYS A 307 -17.72 -11.94 4.37
N ASP A 308 -17.56 -10.65 4.63
CA ASP A 308 -16.35 -9.91 4.32
C ASP A 308 -15.19 -10.28 5.27
N ARG A 309 -14.30 -11.14 4.80
CA ARG A 309 -13.13 -11.60 5.59
C ARG A 309 -12.19 -10.46 6.01
N TRP A 310 -12.04 -9.42 5.20
CA TRP A 310 -11.21 -8.28 5.56
C TRP A 310 -11.80 -7.49 6.73
N TYR A 311 -13.14 -7.38 6.73
CA TYR A 311 -13.84 -6.73 7.82
C TYR A 311 -13.74 -7.55 9.10
N LEU A 312 -13.95 -8.88 9.02
CA LEU A 312 -13.89 -9.80 10.15
C LEU A 312 -12.50 -9.76 10.83
N GLU A 313 -11.44 -9.85 10.04
CA GLU A 313 -10.07 -9.81 10.59
C GLU A 313 -9.75 -8.46 11.24
N ALA A 314 -10.28 -7.36 10.72
CA ALA A 314 -10.15 -6.05 11.34
C ALA A 314 -10.91 -5.96 12.68
N LEU A 315 -12.08 -6.59 12.78
CA LEU A 315 -12.79 -6.71 14.05
C LEU A 315 -11.96 -7.46 15.10
N GLY A 316 -11.35 -8.59 14.73
CA GLY A 316 -10.45 -9.33 15.63
C GLY A 316 -9.21 -8.52 16.05
N ILE A 317 -8.66 -7.68 15.16
CA ILE A 317 -7.59 -6.74 15.53
C ILE A 317 -8.11 -5.71 16.55
N GLY A 318 -9.28 -5.14 16.31
CA GLY A 318 -9.89 -4.12 17.16
C GLY A 318 -10.38 -4.65 18.51
N GLU A 319 -10.72 -5.94 18.60
CA GLU A 319 -11.14 -6.61 19.83
C GLU A 319 -10.02 -6.70 20.87
N LYS A 320 -8.78 -6.79 20.43
CA LYS A 320 -7.64 -7.02 21.32
C LYS A 320 -7.59 -6.03 22.48
N GLY A 321 -7.61 -6.58 23.71
CA GLY A 321 -7.67 -5.82 24.96
C GLY A 321 -9.08 -5.61 25.49
N LYS A 322 -10.12 -6.10 24.83
CA LYS A 322 -11.53 -5.98 25.23
C LYS A 322 -12.16 -7.32 25.63
N GLU A 323 -11.38 -8.38 25.68
CA GLU A 323 -11.84 -9.76 25.87
C GLU A 323 -12.57 -9.99 27.22
N THR A 324 -12.43 -9.07 28.15
CA THR A 324 -13.03 -9.12 29.49
C THR A 324 -14.06 -8.02 29.76
N ALA A 325 -14.38 -7.21 28.74
CA ALA A 325 -15.25 -6.04 28.89
C ALA A 325 -16.73 -6.37 28.60
#